data_5597dceb05bab1acc98222a32aff5dab
#
_entry.id   5597dceb05bab1acc98222a32aff5dab
#
_cell.length_a   1.000
_cell.length_b   1.000
_cell.length_c   1.000
_cell.angle_alpha   90.00
_cell.angle_beta   90.00
_cell.angle_gamma   90.00
#
_symmetry.space_group_name_H-M   'P 1'
#
loop_
_entity.id
_entity.type
_entity.pdbx_description
1 polymer ?
#
loop_
_entity_poly.entity_id
_entity_poly.type
_entity_poly.pdbx_seq_one_letter_code
_entity_poly.pdbx_strand_id
1 'polypeptide(L)'
;MKQAEIIEAINAQQSIILDREARLTATDYIAAKLAEGKATQEEYADKIAQRQTWRDDINAANAEIERLKTLEPEPDEPPMTEGGE
;
A
#
# COMPACT_ATOMS: atom_id res chain seq x y z
N MET A 1 -16.71 -11.25 0.81
CA MET A 1 -16.85 -9.77 0.67
C MET A 1 -17.66 -9.47 -0.57
N LYS A 2 -18.43 -8.42 -0.52
CA LYS A 2 -19.17 -7.95 -1.70
C LYS A 2 -18.22 -7.18 -2.62
N GLN A 3 -18.60 -7.05 -3.89
CA GLN A 3 -17.79 -6.37 -4.89
C GLN A 3 -17.39 -4.97 -4.44
N ALA A 4 -18.35 -4.19 -3.93
CA ALA A 4 -18.08 -2.83 -3.48
C ALA A 4 -17.08 -2.81 -2.32
N GLU A 5 -17.19 -3.79 -1.41
CA GLU A 5 -16.26 -3.89 -0.29
C GLU A 5 -14.85 -4.22 -0.75
N ILE A 6 -14.73 -5.08 -1.75
CA ILE A 6 -13.41 -5.43 -2.30
C ILE A 6 -12.79 -4.20 -2.96
N ILE A 7 -13.57 -3.46 -3.73
CA ILE A 7 -13.08 -2.24 -4.39
C ILE A 7 -12.63 -1.22 -3.37
N GLU A 8 -13.43 -1.00 -2.31
CA GLU A 8 -13.05 -0.06 -1.25
C GLU A 8 -11.79 -0.50 -0.53
N ALA A 9 -11.65 -1.79 -0.26
CA ALA A 9 -10.47 -2.32 0.41
C ALA A 9 -9.23 -2.13 -0.45
N ILE A 10 -9.33 -2.38 -1.75
CA ILE A 10 -8.22 -2.17 -2.68
C ILE A 10 -7.85 -0.69 -2.72
N ASN A 11 -8.84 0.19 -2.81
CA ASN A 11 -8.60 1.63 -2.85
C ASN A 11 -7.90 2.11 -1.56
N ALA A 12 -8.28 1.56 -0.41
CA ALA A 12 -7.64 1.90 0.86
C ALA A 12 -6.16 1.51 0.84
N GLN A 13 -5.84 0.32 0.30
CA GLN A 13 -4.44 -0.11 0.20
C GLN A 13 -3.67 0.75 -0.79
N GLN A 14 -4.29 1.13 -1.91
CA GLN A 14 -3.64 2.01 -2.88
C GLN A 14 -3.33 3.37 -2.27
N SER A 15 -4.21 3.89 -1.41
CA SER A 15 -3.95 5.15 -0.70
C SER A 15 -2.74 5.05 0.20
N ILE A 16 -2.56 3.90 0.88
CA ILE A 16 -1.38 3.67 1.70
C ILE A 16 -0.12 3.70 0.83
N ILE A 17 -0.16 3.03 -0.31
CA ILE A 17 0.99 2.99 -1.24
C ILE A 17 1.35 4.39 -1.68
N LEU A 18 0.37 5.18 -2.12
CA LEU A 18 0.62 6.53 -2.59
C LEU A 18 1.21 7.42 -1.50
N ASP A 19 0.67 7.30 -0.27
CA ASP A 19 1.19 8.06 0.86
C ASP A 19 2.64 7.72 1.15
N ARG A 20 2.95 6.42 1.19
CA ARG A 20 4.31 5.98 1.51
C ARG A 20 5.29 6.31 0.40
N GLU A 21 4.86 6.21 -0.87
CA GLU A 21 5.70 6.60 -2.00
C GLU A 21 6.01 8.08 -1.97
N ALA A 22 5.04 8.91 -1.61
CA ALA A 22 5.25 10.35 -1.47
C ALA A 22 6.27 10.66 -0.37
N ARG A 23 6.20 9.93 0.74
CA ARG A 23 7.15 10.10 1.84
C ARG A 23 8.55 9.67 1.43
N LEU A 24 8.67 8.56 0.70
CA LEU A 24 9.96 8.11 0.19
C LEU A 24 10.56 9.13 -0.76
N THR A 25 9.76 9.65 -1.69
CA THR A 25 10.21 10.67 -2.62
C THR A 25 10.68 11.93 -1.88
N ALA A 26 9.92 12.35 -0.88
CA ALA A 26 10.26 13.55 -0.11
C ALA A 26 11.55 13.40 0.68
N THR A 27 11.97 12.16 0.96
CA THR A 27 13.18 11.89 1.75
C THR A 27 14.31 11.31 0.91
N ASP A 28 14.18 11.27 -0.42
CA ASP A 28 15.23 10.73 -1.30
C ASP A 28 16.54 11.53 -1.18
N TYR A 29 16.47 12.81 -0.78
CA TYR A 29 17.67 13.62 -0.58
C TYR A 29 18.64 12.99 0.43
N ILE A 30 18.12 12.18 1.36
CA ILE A 30 18.95 11.51 2.36
C ILE A 30 19.91 10.54 1.69
N ALA A 31 19.39 9.74 0.75
CA ALA A 31 20.22 8.79 0.00
C ALA A 31 21.32 9.53 -0.78
N ALA A 32 20.96 10.66 -1.40
CA ALA A 32 21.91 11.46 -2.14
C ALA A 32 23.01 12.02 -1.23
N LYS A 33 22.64 12.52 -0.05
CA LYS A 33 23.62 13.04 0.90
C LYS A 33 24.57 11.96 1.40
N LEU A 34 24.04 10.78 1.68
CA LEU A 34 24.87 9.67 2.12
C LEU A 34 25.83 9.24 1.02
N ALA A 35 25.35 9.17 -0.23
CA ALA A 35 26.19 8.78 -1.36
C ALA A 35 27.31 9.79 -1.62
N GLU A 36 27.06 11.08 -1.36
CA GLU A 36 28.04 12.13 -1.56
C GLU A 36 28.99 12.30 -0.36
N GLY A 37 28.76 11.57 0.71
CA GLY A 37 29.56 11.71 1.93
C GLY A 37 29.28 12.96 2.73
N LYS A 38 28.15 13.63 2.45
CA LYS A 38 27.79 14.88 3.13
C LYS A 38 27.00 14.65 4.41
N ALA A 39 26.65 13.41 4.69
CA ALA A 39 25.93 13.03 5.90
C ALA A 39 26.32 11.62 6.28
N THR A 40 26.13 11.28 7.54
CA THR A 40 26.41 9.91 8.01
C THR A 40 25.10 9.18 8.24
N GLN A 41 25.18 7.85 8.24
CA GLN A 41 24.00 7.03 8.56
C GLN A 41 23.46 7.34 9.95
N GLU A 42 24.36 7.69 10.90
CA GLU A 42 23.95 8.00 12.25
C GLU A 42 23.08 9.24 12.32
N GLU A 43 23.39 10.25 11.50
CA GLU A 43 22.62 11.48 11.49
C GLU A 43 21.18 11.25 11.06
N TYR A 44 20.96 10.26 10.16
CA TYR A 44 19.65 9.99 9.60
C TYR A 44 19.11 8.62 10.00
N ALA A 45 19.64 8.03 11.09
CA ALA A 45 19.25 6.68 11.50
C ALA A 45 17.73 6.51 11.60
N ASP A 46 17.05 7.49 12.24
CA ASP A 46 15.60 7.43 12.39
C ASP A 46 14.88 7.48 11.05
N LYS A 47 15.35 8.35 10.15
CA LYS A 47 14.74 8.46 8.82
C LYS A 47 15.00 7.22 7.98
N ILE A 48 16.19 6.66 8.07
CA ILE A 48 16.53 5.43 7.36
C ILE A 48 15.60 4.30 7.82
N ALA A 49 15.38 4.19 9.12
CA ALA A 49 14.46 3.19 9.66
C ALA A 49 13.03 3.43 9.20
N GLN A 50 12.58 4.69 9.20
CA GLN A 50 11.24 5.05 8.71
C GLN A 50 11.08 4.71 7.23
N ARG A 51 12.10 4.98 6.42
CA ARG A 51 12.05 4.67 4.99
C ARG A 51 11.87 3.16 4.77
N GLN A 52 12.54 2.34 5.57
CA GLN A 52 12.37 0.89 5.47
C GLN A 52 10.95 0.50 5.87
N THR A 53 10.41 1.09 6.93
CA THR A 53 9.02 0.85 7.34
C THR A 53 8.06 1.21 6.20
N TRP A 54 8.28 2.34 5.53
CA TRP A 54 7.41 2.74 4.42
C TRP A 54 7.47 1.76 3.26
N ARG A 55 8.67 1.22 2.94
CA ARG A 55 8.79 0.18 1.92
C ARG A 55 8.07 -1.09 2.33
N ASP A 56 8.18 -1.46 3.60
CA ASP A 56 7.48 -2.63 4.12
C ASP A 56 5.96 -2.43 4.05
N ASP A 57 5.49 -1.21 4.36
CA ASP A 57 4.07 -0.88 4.25
C ASP A 57 3.59 -1.02 2.81
N ILE A 58 4.38 -0.55 1.84
CA ILE A 58 4.03 -0.66 0.43
C ILE A 58 3.97 -2.13 0.02
N ASN A 59 4.95 -2.93 0.43
CA ASN A 59 4.98 -4.35 0.09
C ASN A 59 3.78 -5.09 0.70
N ALA A 60 3.44 -4.76 1.95
CA ALA A 60 2.28 -5.35 2.61
C ALA A 60 0.98 -4.95 1.92
N ALA A 61 0.89 -3.67 1.52
CA ALA A 61 -0.30 -3.19 0.83
C ALA A 61 -0.45 -3.86 -0.54
N ASN A 62 0.65 -4.04 -1.27
CA ASN A 62 0.61 -4.73 -2.56
C ASN A 62 0.19 -6.19 -2.38
N ALA A 63 0.69 -6.86 -1.35
CA ALA A 63 0.30 -8.26 -1.08
C ALA A 63 -1.19 -8.33 -0.75
N GLU A 64 -1.71 -7.38 0.00
CA GLU A 64 -3.12 -7.36 0.35
C GLU A 64 -3.99 -7.08 -0.89
N ILE A 65 -3.55 -6.20 -1.77
CA ILE A 65 -4.27 -5.94 -3.03
C ILE A 65 -4.34 -7.21 -3.86
N GLU A 66 -3.23 -7.94 -3.97
CA GLU A 66 -3.23 -9.19 -4.73
C GLU A 66 -4.18 -10.22 -4.12
N ARG A 67 -4.19 -10.32 -2.79
CA ARG A 67 -5.13 -11.21 -2.11
C ARG A 67 -6.58 -10.82 -2.41
N LEU A 68 -6.87 -9.52 -2.34
CA LEU A 68 -8.22 -9.03 -2.57
C LEU A 68 -8.68 -9.28 -4.02
N LYS A 69 -7.75 -9.18 -4.98
CA LYS A 69 -8.07 -9.44 -6.38
C LYS A 69 -8.43 -10.89 -6.66
N THR A 70 -8.01 -11.81 -5.79
CA THR A 70 -8.31 -13.24 -5.97
C THR A 70 -9.63 -13.65 -5.33
N LEU A 71 -10.26 -12.75 -4.56
CA LEU A 71 -11.53 -13.05 -3.91
C LEU A 71 -12.66 -13.01 -4.92
N GLU A 72 -13.58 -13.97 -4.80
CA GLU A 72 -14.81 -13.95 -5.56
C GLU A 72 -15.80 -13.09 -4.79
N PRO A 73 -16.32 -12.04 -5.41
CA PRO A 73 -17.27 -11.18 -4.69
C PRO A 73 -18.59 -11.89 -4.49
N GLU A 74 -19.17 -11.65 -3.32
CA GLU A 74 -20.51 -12.12 -3.03
C GLU A 74 -21.52 -11.29 -3.80
N PRO A 75 -22.64 -11.87 -4.22
CA PRO A 75 -23.67 -11.09 -4.87
C PRO A 75 -24.17 -9.98 -3.96
N ASP A 76 -24.38 -8.81 -4.50
CA ASP A 76 -24.95 -7.69 -3.73
C ASP A 76 -26.41 -7.93 -3.42
N GLU A 77 -27.09 -8.72 -4.25
CA GLU A 77 -28.47 -9.06 -4.07
C GLU A 77 -28.62 -10.57 -4.13
N PRO A 78 -29.67 -11.13 -3.48
CA PRO A 78 -29.93 -12.58 -3.63
C PRO A 78 -30.06 -12.92 -5.12
N PRO A 79 -29.62 -14.11 -5.54
CA PRO A 79 -29.82 -14.53 -6.93
C PRO A 79 -31.31 -14.50 -7.26
N MET A 80 -31.64 -13.99 -8.36
CA MET A 80 -33.01 -13.91 -8.79
C MET A 80 -33.49 -15.28 -9.18
N THR A 81 -33.88 -15.26 -9.02
CA THR A 81 -34.16 -15.96 -9.44
C THR A 81 -34.82 -16.37 -9.65
N GLU A 82 -34.31 -15.99 -9.71
CA GLU A 82 -34.49 -16.08 -9.82
C GLU A 82 -35.29 -16.46 -9.73
N GLY A 83 -35.63 -16.57 -9.78
CA GLY A 83 -36.07 -16.78 -9.76
C GLY A 83 -36.90 -16.92 -9.87
N GLY A 84 -36.89 -16.76 -9.85
CA GLY A 84 -37.27 -16.82 -9.91
C GLY A 84 -37.92 -16.95 -10.23
N GLU A 85 -37.84 -16.97 -10.39
CA GLU A 85 -38.04 -17.13 -10.56
C GLU A 85 -38.45 -17.41 -10.38
#